data_fec5b2e25e7d25814ae5b4c4e45adab0
#
_entry.id   fec5b2e25e7d25814ae5b4c4e45adab0
#
_cell.length_a   1.000
_cell.length_b   1.000
_cell.length_c   1.000
_cell.angle_alpha   90.00
_cell.angle_beta   90.00
_cell.angle_gamma   90.00
#
_symmetry.space_group_name_H-M   'P 1'
#
loop_
_entity.id
_entity.type
_entity.pdbx_description
1 polymer ?
#
loop_
_entity_poly.entity_id
_entity_poly.type
_entity_poly.pdbx_seq_one_letter_code
_entity_poly.pdbx_strand_id
1 'polypeptide(L)'
;MEVCGFNELKLVGASCATIYIDMKHSSNDNLTYDIIIIGAGIIGLATARTLLIQHPNLKLLILEKESDIALHQTGRNSGVIHSGIYYKPKSLKALTCLEGYQLLLDYVKEKNIPYELCGKLIVATETKELDSLKTLYHKGIEHGLTEIKLITGEEAKQMEPNLTCLQAIWVPYTGIVNYKEVCKRFLLDIVSMGGQIKC
;
A
#
# COMPACT_ATOMS: atom_id res chain seq x y z
N MET A 1 1.23 -30.57 29.02
CA MET A 1 1.22 -29.47 28.02
C MET A 1 0.19 -29.87 26.97
N GLU A 2 -1.08 -29.58 27.27
CA GLU A 2 -2.18 -29.91 26.37
C GLU A 2 -2.28 -28.85 25.29
N VAL A 3 -2.13 -29.30 24.05
CA VAL A 3 -2.35 -28.45 22.85
C VAL A 3 -3.85 -28.32 22.70
N CYS A 4 -4.40 -27.14 22.96
CA CYS A 4 -5.78 -26.82 22.72
C CYS A 4 -6.11 -27.04 21.24
N GLY A 5 -7.02 -28.00 20.97
CA GLY A 5 -7.34 -28.41 19.61
C GLY A 5 -8.08 -27.30 18.85
N PHE A 6 -7.41 -26.71 17.88
CA PHE A 6 -8.03 -25.85 16.87
C PHE A 6 -8.68 -26.75 15.81
N ASN A 7 -10.00 -26.78 15.75
CA ASN A 7 -10.73 -27.41 14.66
C ASN A 7 -11.06 -26.36 13.60
N GLU A 8 -10.43 -26.52 12.44
CA GLU A 8 -10.59 -25.75 11.19
C GLU A 8 -10.20 -24.27 11.23
N LEU A 9 -8.91 -24.03 11.01
CA LEU A 9 -8.36 -22.76 10.57
C LEU A 9 -8.42 -22.67 9.04
N LYS A 10 -9.16 -21.71 8.49
CA LYS A 10 -9.01 -21.34 7.09
C LYS A 10 -7.98 -20.21 6.97
N LEU A 11 -6.84 -20.52 6.38
CA LEU A 11 -5.83 -19.53 6.00
C LEU A 11 -6.29 -18.82 4.72
N VAL A 12 -6.50 -17.52 4.79
CA VAL A 12 -6.62 -16.66 3.60
C VAL A 12 -5.36 -15.82 3.54
N GLY A 13 -4.42 -16.22 2.69
CA GLY A 13 -3.10 -15.61 2.62
C GLY A 13 -3.02 -14.50 1.57
N ALA A 14 -2.61 -13.31 2.00
CA ALA A 14 -1.92 -12.34 1.16
C ALA A 14 -0.53 -12.12 1.78
N SER A 15 0.48 -11.87 0.97
CA SER A 15 1.90 -12.10 1.23
C SER A 15 2.58 -11.41 2.44
N CYS A 16 1.85 -10.75 3.34
CA CYS A 16 2.41 -10.10 4.54
C CYS A 16 1.48 -10.02 5.75
N ALA A 17 0.26 -10.53 5.69
CA ALA A 17 -0.63 -10.62 6.85
C ALA A 17 -1.31 -11.99 6.86
N THR A 18 -1.33 -12.66 8.00
CA THR A 18 -2.05 -13.92 8.18
C THR A 18 -3.34 -13.62 8.93
N ILE A 19 -4.48 -13.97 8.32
CA ILE A 19 -5.80 -13.78 8.93
C ILE A 19 -6.25 -15.14 9.49
N TYR A 20 -6.51 -15.20 10.79
CA TYR A 20 -7.11 -16.35 11.45
C TYR A 20 -8.57 -16.05 11.70
N ILE A 21 -9.45 -16.95 11.24
CA ILE A 21 -10.89 -16.89 11.51
C ILE A 21 -11.23 -18.03 12.47
N ASP A 22 -11.61 -17.72 13.69
CA ASP A 22 -12.12 -18.71 14.65
C ASP A 22 -13.65 -18.71 14.58
N MET A 23 -14.23 -19.85 14.22
CA MET A 23 -15.68 -20.02 14.01
C MET A 23 -16.38 -20.75 15.16
N LYS A 24 -15.82 -20.87 16.36
CA LYS A 24 -16.47 -21.55 17.48
C LYS A 24 -16.68 -20.70 18.73
N HIS A 25 -17.92 -20.63 19.17
CA HIS A 25 -18.33 -20.13 20.47
C HIS A 25 -17.82 -21.05 21.59
N SER A 26 -17.07 -20.51 22.52
CA SER A 26 -16.80 -21.09 23.81
C SER A 26 -17.45 -20.24 24.89
N SER A 27 -18.28 -20.89 25.72
CA SER A 27 -19.01 -20.31 26.84
C SER A 27 -18.09 -20.16 28.06
N ASN A 28 -17.34 -19.08 28.14
CA ASN A 28 -16.77 -18.51 29.37
C ASN A 28 -16.39 -17.07 29.07
N ASP A 29 -16.49 -16.18 30.07
CA ASP A 29 -16.24 -14.70 29.99
C ASP A 29 -14.87 -14.26 29.48
N ASN A 30 -14.26 -15.00 28.60
CA ASN A 30 -13.05 -14.66 27.91
C ASN A 30 -13.39 -13.88 26.63
N LEU A 31 -12.70 -12.76 26.43
CA LEU A 31 -12.74 -11.95 25.21
C LEU A 31 -12.59 -12.86 23.98
N THR A 32 -13.70 -13.15 23.31
CA THR A 32 -13.73 -13.91 22.05
C THR A 32 -13.72 -12.93 20.90
N TYR A 33 -12.88 -13.18 19.91
CA TYR A 33 -12.81 -12.39 18.69
C TYR A 33 -13.29 -13.23 17.51
N ASP A 34 -14.00 -12.60 16.60
CA ASP A 34 -14.43 -13.24 15.36
C ASP A 34 -13.26 -13.34 14.38
N ILE A 35 -12.37 -12.33 14.39
CA ILE A 35 -11.17 -12.27 13.53
C ILE A 35 -9.96 -11.79 14.33
N ILE A 36 -8.83 -12.46 14.11
CA ILE A 36 -7.52 -12.02 14.58
C ILE A 36 -6.62 -11.80 13.38
N ILE A 37 -6.02 -10.60 13.27
CA ILE A 37 -5.03 -10.24 12.25
C ILE A 37 -3.66 -10.19 12.90
N ILE A 38 -2.68 -10.90 12.32
CA ILE A 38 -1.30 -10.90 12.80
C ILE A 38 -0.47 -9.95 11.94
N GLY A 39 0.06 -8.91 12.61
CA GLY A 39 0.88 -7.86 12.04
C GLY A 39 0.13 -6.54 11.84
N ALA A 40 0.65 -5.47 12.45
CA ALA A 40 0.16 -4.10 12.33
C ALA A 40 0.97 -3.25 11.34
N GLY A 41 1.40 -3.87 10.24
CA GLY A 41 1.85 -3.15 9.05
C GLY A 41 0.67 -2.62 8.25
N ILE A 42 0.94 -1.86 7.17
CA ILE A 42 -0.12 -1.21 6.37
C ILE A 42 -1.16 -2.21 5.84
N ILE A 43 -0.76 -3.43 5.47
CA ILE A 43 -1.68 -4.45 4.94
C ILE A 43 -2.63 -4.93 6.04
N GLY A 44 -2.10 -5.29 7.23
CA GLY A 44 -2.94 -5.72 8.34
C GLY A 44 -3.93 -4.63 8.79
N LEU A 45 -3.44 -3.40 8.92
CA LEU A 45 -4.28 -2.26 9.31
C LEU A 45 -5.34 -1.92 8.23
N ALA A 46 -4.98 -1.91 6.95
CA ALA A 46 -5.93 -1.67 5.87
C ALA A 46 -7.01 -2.77 5.81
N THR A 47 -6.61 -4.04 5.98
CA THR A 47 -7.53 -5.18 6.03
C THR A 47 -8.49 -5.06 7.22
N ALA A 48 -7.98 -4.78 8.42
CA ALA A 48 -8.78 -4.59 9.63
C ALA A 48 -9.81 -3.47 9.45
N ARG A 49 -9.35 -2.32 8.95
CA ARG A 49 -10.22 -1.16 8.69
C ARG A 49 -11.34 -1.51 7.70
N THR A 50 -11.01 -2.15 6.60
CA THR A 50 -11.98 -2.52 5.57
C THR A 50 -13.02 -3.51 6.11
N LEU A 51 -12.58 -4.52 6.87
CA LEU A 51 -13.49 -5.48 7.50
C LEU A 51 -14.45 -4.81 8.46
N LEU A 52 -13.99 -3.89 9.31
CA LEU A 52 -14.85 -3.17 10.26
C LEU A 52 -15.82 -2.21 9.57
N ILE A 53 -15.45 -1.60 8.44
CA ILE A 53 -16.37 -0.79 7.63
C ILE A 53 -17.48 -1.67 7.04
N GLN A 54 -17.13 -2.85 6.52
CA GLN A 54 -18.10 -3.77 5.89
C GLN A 54 -18.95 -4.53 6.94
N HIS A 55 -18.38 -4.78 8.11
CA HIS A 55 -18.99 -5.56 9.20
C HIS A 55 -18.86 -4.83 10.54
N PRO A 56 -19.70 -3.82 10.84
CA PRO A 56 -19.53 -2.95 12.01
C PRO A 56 -19.63 -3.65 13.37
N ASN A 57 -20.23 -4.87 13.42
CA ASN A 57 -20.39 -5.65 14.66
C ASN A 57 -19.26 -6.66 14.87
N LEU A 58 -18.25 -6.67 13.98
CA LEU A 58 -17.17 -7.65 14.04
C LEU A 58 -16.25 -7.38 15.22
N LYS A 59 -16.02 -8.39 16.06
CA LYS A 59 -15.01 -8.36 17.13
C LYS A 59 -13.65 -8.68 16.53
N LEU A 60 -12.83 -7.65 16.29
CA LEU A 60 -11.56 -7.78 15.63
C LEU A 60 -10.39 -7.41 16.54
N LEU A 61 -9.38 -8.28 16.56
CA LEU A 61 -8.10 -8.06 17.24
C LEU A 61 -6.95 -8.03 16.23
N ILE A 62 -6.06 -7.09 16.39
CA ILE A 62 -4.76 -7.08 15.71
C ILE A 62 -3.70 -7.45 16.74
N LEU A 63 -2.81 -8.41 16.40
CA LEU A 63 -1.64 -8.77 17.20
C LEU A 63 -0.39 -8.28 16.47
N GLU A 64 0.43 -7.48 17.15
CA GLU A 64 1.73 -7.04 16.66
C GLU A 64 2.82 -7.52 17.62
N LYS A 65 3.93 -8.00 17.06
CA LYS A 65 5.05 -8.51 17.85
C LYS A 65 5.97 -7.41 18.39
N GLU A 66 5.95 -6.27 17.72
CA GLU A 66 6.76 -5.11 18.11
C GLU A 66 5.98 -4.20 19.08
N SER A 67 6.69 -3.29 19.73
CA SER A 67 6.10 -2.35 20.68
C SER A 67 5.22 -1.25 20.06
N ASP A 68 5.21 -1.13 18.72
CA ASP A 68 4.43 -0.14 17.99
C ASP A 68 4.12 -0.64 16.57
N ILE A 69 3.16 0.00 15.89
CA ILE A 69 2.76 -0.31 14.53
C ILE A 69 3.81 0.14 13.50
N ALA A 70 3.79 -0.51 12.33
CA ALA A 70 4.57 -0.10 11.16
C ALA A 70 6.09 0.01 11.37
N LEU A 71 6.69 -0.72 12.29
CA LEU A 71 8.12 -0.65 12.58
C LEU A 71 9.02 -1.36 11.55
N HIS A 72 8.45 -2.20 10.69
CA HIS A 72 9.17 -2.95 9.66
C HIS A 72 9.02 -2.32 8.27
N GLN A 73 8.68 -3.12 7.25
CA GLN A 73 8.61 -2.71 5.83
C GLN A 73 7.82 -1.43 5.59
N THR A 74 6.68 -1.28 6.27
CA THR A 74 5.83 -0.10 6.13
C THR A 74 6.51 1.18 6.62
N GLY A 75 7.32 1.09 7.65
CA GLY A 75 8.03 2.26 8.22
C GLY A 75 9.44 2.47 7.65
N ARG A 76 9.92 1.56 6.79
CA ARG A 76 11.28 1.55 6.25
C ARG A 76 11.28 1.46 4.73
N ASN A 77 10.33 2.10 4.08
CA ASN A 77 10.21 2.18 2.63
C ASN A 77 10.55 3.60 2.14
N SER A 78 10.55 3.79 0.81
CA SER A 78 10.86 5.08 0.19
C SER A 78 9.72 6.10 0.24
N GLY A 79 8.55 5.76 0.77
CA GLY A 79 7.40 6.64 0.85
C GLY A 79 6.71 6.92 -0.50
N VAL A 80 7.08 6.23 -1.57
CA VAL A 80 6.60 6.52 -2.92
C VAL A 80 5.16 6.07 -3.12
N ILE A 81 4.33 6.98 -3.63
CA ILE A 81 3.01 6.69 -4.20
C ILE A 81 3.22 6.28 -5.65
N HIS A 82 3.08 4.99 -5.95
CA HIS A 82 3.39 4.43 -7.27
C HIS A 82 2.23 4.61 -8.26
N SER A 83 2.55 5.04 -9.49
CA SER A 83 1.59 5.16 -10.60
C SER A 83 1.32 3.87 -11.37
N GLY A 84 2.05 2.79 -11.10
CA GLY A 84 1.87 1.50 -11.78
C GLY A 84 2.51 1.37 -13.17
N ILE A 85 3.25 2.36 -13.65
CA ILE A 85 3.81 2.42 -15.02
C ILE A 85 4.63 1.17 -15.45
N TYR A 86 5.27 0.49 -14.49
CA TYR A 86 6.11 -0.68 -14.78
C TYR A 86 5.33 -2.00 -14.94
N TYR A 87 4.07 -2.04 -14.52
CA TYR A 87 3.33 -3.30 -14.53
C TYR A 87 2.85 -3.67 -15.93
N LYS A 88 2.61 -4.97 -16.14
CA LYS A 88 2.04 -5.43 -17.41
C LYS A 88 0.60 -4.91 -17.51
N PRO A 89 0.21 -4.26 -18.64
CA PRO A 89 -1.15 -3.79 -18.85
C PRO A 89 -2.20 -4.90 -18.60
N LYS A 90 -3.32 -4.52 -18.00
CA LYS A 90 -4.45 -5.42 -17.66
C LYS A 90 -4.09 -6.57 -16.69
N SER A 91 -2.89 -6.61 -16.12
CA SER A 91 -2.59 -7.56 -15.04
C SER A 91 -3.30 -7.16 -13.75
N LEU A 92 -3.61 -8.13 -12.90
CA LEU A 92 -4.19 -7.87 -11.58
C LEU A 92 -3.35 -6.85 -10.81
N LYS A 93 -2.02 -6.95 -10.88
CA LYS A 93 -1.09 -6.02 -10.22
C LYS A 93 -1.21 -4.58 -10.74
N ALA A 94 -1.47 -4.40 -12.05
CA ALA A 94 -1.71 -3.09 -12.62
C ALA A 94 -3.05 -2.51 -12.16
N LEU A 95 -4.12 -3.31 -12.25
CA LEU A 95 -5.47 -2.90 -11.85
C LEU A 95 -5.53 -2.52 -10.37
N THR A 96 -5.01 -3.38 -9.48
CA THR A 96 -5.00 -3.11 -8.04
C THR A 96 -4.09 -1.92 -7.68
N CYS A 97 -3.01 -1.66 -8.45
CA CYS A 97 -2.17 -0.49 -8.22
C CYS A 97 -2.92 0.81 -8.57
N LEU A 98 -3.63 0.85 -9.69
CA LEU A 98 -4.38 2.04 -10.12
C LEU A 98 -5.54 2.33 -9.16
N GLU A 99 -6.30 1.30 -8.78
CA GLU A 99 -7.37 1.42 -7.79
C GLU A 99 -6.82 1.87 -6.43
N GLY A 100 -5.75 1.21 -5.95
CA GLY A 100 -5.09 1.56 -4.68
C GLY A 100 -4.49 2.96 -4.68
N TYR A 101 -3.99 3.45 -5.82
CA TYR A 101 -3.53 4.83 -5.98
C TYR A 101 -4.66 5.83 -5.70
N GLN A 102 -5.82 5.63 -6.33
CA GLN A 102 -6.96 6.51 -6.14
C GLN A 102 -7.47 6.47 -4.68
N LEU A 103 -7.66 5.26 -4.14
CA LEU A 103 -8.10 5.06 -2.76
C LEU A 103 -7.14 5.72 -1.75
N LEU A 104 -5.82 5.62 -1.98
CA LEU A 104 -4.83 6.26 -1.12
C LEU A 104 -4.91 7.77 -1.20
N LEU A 105 -5.00 8.36 -2.39
CA LEU A 105 -5.10 9.81 -2.56
C LEU A 105 -6.37 10.37 -1.92
N ASP A 106 -7.50 9.70 -2.08
CA ASP A 106 -8.76 10.11 -1.46
C ASP A 106 -8.66 10.04 0.06
N TYR A 107 -8.07 8.97 0.59
CA TYR A 107 -7.88 8.81 2.03
C TYR A 107 -6.95 9.86 2.64
N VAL A 108 -5.79 10.12 2.03
CA VAL A 108 -4.85 11.11 2.58
C VAL A 108 -5.42 12.53 2.53
N LYS A 109 -6.23 12.85 1.52
CA LYS A 109 -6.99 14.11 1.46
C LYS A 109 -8.04 14.19 2.56
N GLU A 110 -8.89 13.17 2.69
CA GLU A 110 -9.94 13.10 3.71
C GLU A 110 -9.37 13.26 5.13
N LYS A 111 -8.27 12.57 5.40
CA LYS A 111 -7.65 12.56 6.75
C LYS A 111 -6.63 13.67 6.97
N ASN A 112 -6.44 14.58 6.00
CA ASN A 112 -5.44 15.64 6.04
C ASN A 112 -4.03 15.12 6.35
N ILE A 113 -3.63 14.00 5.73
CA ILE A 113 -2.28 13.45 5.81
C ILE A 113 -1.42 14.19 4.78
N PRO A 114 -0.28 14.78 5.18
CA PRO A 114 0.62 15.43 4.22
C PRO A 114 1.13 14.45 3.16
N TYR A 115 1.01 14.84 1.91
CA TYR A 115 1.55 14.13 0.75
C TYR A 115 1.90 15.15 -0.33
N GLU A 116 2.75 14.75 -1.29
CA GLU A 116 3.13 15.58 -2.41
C GLU A 116 3.16 14.74 -3.70
N LEU A 117 2.51 15.22 -4.76
CA LEU A 117 2.62 14.65 -6.10
C LEU A 117 3.77 15.34 -6.84
N CYS A 118 4.98 15.09 -6.38
CA CYS A 118 6.21 15.67 -6.93
C CYS A 118 6.59 15.10 -8.30
N GLY A 119 5.90 14.07 -8.79
CA GLY A 119 6.25 13.36 -10.01
C GLY A 119 7.53 12.54 -9.88
N LYS A 120 7.97 11.95 -11.00
CA LYS A 120 9.29 11.33 -11.12
C LYS A 120 9.81 11.37 -12.55
N LEU A 121 11.13 11.32 -12.69
CA LEU A 121 11.83 11.10 -13.95
C LEU A 121 12.29 9.63 -14.04
N ILE A 122 12.01 8.98 -15.17
CA ILE A 122 12.60 7.68 -15.53
C ILE A 122 13.55 7.96 -16.68
N VAL A 123 14.82 7.71 -16.50
CA VAL A 123 15.87 8.21 -17.38
C VAL A 123 16.56 7.10 -18.18
N ALA A 124 17.00 7.42 -19.38
CA ALA A 124 17.97 6.67 -20.16
C ALA A 124 19.29 7.44 -20.18
N THR A 125 20.33 6.87 -19.62
CA THR A 125 21.68 7.46 -19.56
C THR A 125 22.57 6.96 -20.68
N GLU A 126 22.23 5.79 -21.24
CA GLU A 126 22.96 5.16 -22.35
C GLU A 126 22.04 4.91 -23.55
N THR A 127 22.63 4.92 -24.77
CA THR A 127 21.88 4.70 -26.02
C THR A 127 21.11 3.38 -26.04
N LYS A 128 21.67 2.32 -25.45
CA LYS A 128 21.00 1.00 -25.36
C LYS A 128 19.71 1.00 -24.55
N GLU A 129 19.47 2.01 -23.71
CA GLU A 129 18.28 2.13 -22.84
C GLU A 129 17.12 2.86 -23.53
N LEU A 130 17.37 3.58 -24.62
CA LEU A 130 16.36 4.41 -25.29
C LEU A 130 15.15 3.62 -25.78
N ASP A 131 15.35 2.42 -26.34
CA ASP A 131 14.23 1.59 -26.83
C ASP A 131 13.40 1.02 -25.67
N SER A 132 14.05 0.68 -24.56
CA SER A 132 13.36 0.24 -23.34
C SER A 132 12.55 1.39 -22.74
N LEU A 133 13.09 2.61 -22.74
CA LEU A 133 12.40 3.81 -22.27
C LEU A 133 11.14 4.08 -23.11
N LYS A 134 11.24 4.04 -24.45
CA LYS A 134 10.09 4.20 -25.35
C LYS A 134 9.05 3.13 -25.16
N THR A 135 9.47 1.88 -25.00
CA THR A 135 8.57 0.77 -24.70
C THR A 135 7.81 1.00 -23.40
N LEU A 136 8.49 1.48 -22.37
CA LEU A 136 7.88 1.81 -21.08
C LEU A 136 6.89 2.98 -21.20
N TYR A 137 7.21 3.99 -21.98
CA TYR A 137 6.32 5.11 -22.28
C TYR A 137 5.01 4.62 -22.91
N HIS A 138 5.08 3.80 -23.95
CA HIS A 138 3.88 3.24 -24.60
C HIS A 138 3.04 2.38 -23.64
N LYS A 139 3.69 1.57 -22.80
CA LYS A 139 2.98 0.84 -21.72
C LYS A 139 2.26 1.78 -20.76
N GLY A 140 2.88 2.88 -20.39
CA GLY A 140 2.26 3.88 -19.52
C GLY A 140 0.99 4.47 -20.14
N ILE A 141 1.02 4.80 -21.42
CA ILE A 141 -0.15 5.27 -22.17
C ILE A 141 -1.25 4.18 -22.21
N GLU A 142 -0.89 2.92 -22.47
CA GLU A 142 -1.84 1.78 -22.44
C GLU A 142 -2.48 1.57 -21.07
N HIS A 143 -1.81 1.98 -19.99
CA HIS A 143 -2.34 2.01 -18.62
C HIS A 143 -3.28 3.18 -18.33
N GLY A 144 -3.47 4.10 -19.27
CA GLY A 144 -4.26 5.30 -19.09
C GLY A 144 -3.52 6.44 -18.40
N LEU A 145 -2.18 6.37 -18.28
CA LEU A 145 -1.36 7.46 -17.78
C LEU A 145 -1.15 8.50 -18.89
N THR A 146 -2.19 9.26 -19.21
CA THR A 146 -2.24 10.14 -20.40
C THR A 146 -1.37 11.39 -20.29
N GLU A 147 -0.96 11.79 -19.08
CA GLU A 147 -0.16 13.00 -18.83
C GLU A 147 1.36 12.73 -18.76
N ILE A 148 1.80 11.48 -18.92
CA ILE A 148 3.23 11.19 -19.00
C ILE A 148 3.81 11.79 -20.28
N LYS A 149 5.07 12.25 -20.22
CA LYS A 149 5.75 12.89 -21.35
C LYS A 149 7.11 12.26 -21.56
N LEU A 150 7.43 12.00 -22.83
CA LEU A 150 8.79 11.70 -23.23
C LEU A 150 9.51 13.04 -23.45
N ILE A 151 10.57 13.31 -22.70
CA ILE A 151 11.30 14.58 -22.68
C ILE A 151 12.79 14.37 -23.01
N THR A 152 13.44 15.41 -23.47
CA THR A 152 14.89 15.42 -23.75
C THR A 152 15.70 15.45 -22.46
N GLY A 153 17.00 15.13 -22.54
CA GLY A 153 17.92 15.27 -21.40
C GLY A 153 18.02 16.69 -20.89
N GLU A 154 17.94 17.69 -21.80
CA GLU A 154 17.96 19.12 -21.43
C GLU A 154 16.72 19.52 -20.63
N GLU A 155 15.55 19.11 -21.07
CA GLU A 155 14.29 19.34 -20.32
C GLU A 155 14.31 18.63 -18.95
N ALA A 156 14.83 17.40 -18.88
CA ALA A 156 14.99 16.67 -17.63
C ALA A 156 15.94 17.39 -16.66
N LYS A 157 17.04 17.97 -17.18
CA LYS A 157 18.01 18.74 -16.40
C LYS A 157 17.43 20.06 -15.85
N GLN A 158 16.46 20.67 -16.55
CA GLN A 158 15.77 21.85 -16.03
C GLN A 158 14.90 21.50 -14.79
N MET A 159 14.38 20.27 -14.74
CA MET A 159 13.60 19.79 -13.58
C MET A 159 14.51 19.31 -12.44
N GLU A 160 15.61 18.64 -12.76
CA GLU A 160 16.58 18.11 -11.81
C GLU A 160 18.01 18.50 -12.27
N PRO A 161 18.57 19.62 -11.76
CA PRO A 161 19.82 20.22 -12.27
C PRO A 161 21.05 19.29 -12.19
N ASN A 162 21.06 18.33 -11.26
CA ASN A 162 22.15 17.38 -11.07
C ASN A 162 22.03 16.14 -11.98
N LEU A 163 20.95 16.05 -12.76
CA LEU A 163 20.71 14.91 -13.65
C LEU A 163 21.46 15.08 -14.97
N THR A 164 22.05 13.97 -15.44
CA THR A 164 22.57 13.85 -16.81
C THR A 164 21.96 12.61 -17.45
N CYS A 165 21.21 12.78 -18.53
CA CYS A 165 20.60 11.68 -19.29
C CYS A 165 20.44 12.07 -20.76
N LEU A 166 20.19 11.07 -21.62
CA LEU A 166 19.89 11.27 -23.04
C LEU A 166 18.43 11.63 -23.25
N GLN A 167 17.53 10.94 -22.54
CA GLN A 167 16.10 11.12 -22.63
C GLN A 167 15.45 10.65 -21.32
N ALA A 168 14.26 11.17 -21.01
CA ALA A 168 13.50 10.75 -19.82
C ALA A 168 12.01 10.63 -20.10
N ILE A 169 11.30 9.89 -19.23
CA ILE A 169 9.84 9.95 -19.09
C ILE A 169 9.54 10.77 -17.84
N TRP A 170 8.81 11.85 -17.99
CA TRP A 170 8.18 12.56 -16.89
C TRP A 170 6.87 11.87 -16.51
N VAL A 171 6.70 11.50 -15.25
CA VAL A 171 5.53 10.80 -14.72
C VAL A 171 4.92 11.64 -13.59
N PRO A 172 3.92 12.50 -13.86
CA PRO A 172 3.33 13.41 -12.86
C PRO A 172 2.52 12.71 -11.76
N TYR A 173 2.07 11.49 -12.02
CA TYR A 173 1.23 10.70 -11.09
C TYR A 173 1.97 10.16 -9.87
N THR A 174 3.30 10.21 -9.85
CA THR A 174 4.09 9.69 -8.74
C THR A 174 4.21 10.75 -7.65
N GLY A 175 4.14 10.32 -6.40
CA GLY A 175 4.28 11.21 -5.26
C GLY A 175 4.96 10.54 -4.08
N ILE A 176 4.97 11.26 -2.96
CA ILE A 176 5.50 10.80 -1.69
C ILE A 176 4.49 11.00 -0.57
N VAL A 177 4.48 10.08 0.39
CA VAL A 177 3.67 10.14 1.59
C VAL A 177 4.40 9.43 2.74
N ASN A 178 4.15 9.87 3.97
CA ASN A 178 4.63 9.12 5.13
C ASN A 178 3.66 7.99 5.46
N TYR A 179 3.99 6.76 5.06
CA TYR A 179 3.15 5.58 5.31
C TYR A 179 2.96 5.26 6.80
N LYS A 180 3.85 5.71 7.71
CA LYS A 180 3.61 5.61 9.16
C LYS A 180 2.42 6.47 9.58
N GLU A 181 2.27 7.68 9.02
CA GLU A 181 1.13 8.53 9.31
C GLU A 181 -0.17 7.94 8.75
N VAL A 182 -0.13 7.33 7.56
CA VAL A 182 -1.28 6.58 7.02
C VAL A 182 -1.69 5.46 7.98
N CYS A 183 -0.73 4.67 8.47
CA CYS A 183 -0.99 3.60 9.43
C CYS A 183 -1.56 4.11 10.75
N LYS A 184 -1.06 5.22 11.28
CA LYS A 184 -1.63 5.83 12.49
C LYS A 184 -3.10 6.23 12.30
N ARG A 185 -3.45 6.79 11.14
CA ARG A 185 -4.84 7.12 10.83
C ARG A 185 -5.71 5.88 10.66
N PHE A 186 -5.21 4.83 9.99
CA PHE A 186 -5.90 3.54 9.95
C PHE A 186 -6.17 2.98 11.35
N LEU A 187 -5.18 3.03 12.24
CA LEU A 187 -5.35 2.57 13.62
C LEU A 187 -6.43 3.38 14.36
N LEU A 188 -6.43 4.70 14.23
CA LEU A 188 -7.47 5.56 14.83
C LEU A 188 -8.86 5.21 14.30
N ASP A 189 -9.02 4.99 13.00
CA ASP A 189 -10.28 4.56 12.40
C ASP A 189 -10.70 3.18 12.98
N ILE A 190 -9.77 2.21 13.06
CA ILE A 190 -10.03 0.86 13.60
C ILE A 190 -10.51 0.93 15.05
N VAL A 191 -9.82 1.68 15.90
CA VAL A 191 -10.18 1.82 17.32
C VAL A 191 -11.54 2.52 17.47
N SER A 192 -11.82 3.55 16.67
CA SER A 192 -13.11 4.24 16.68
C SER A 192 -14.30 3.33 16.29
N MET A 193 -14.03 2.29 15.47
CA MET A 193 -15.01 1.28 15.06
C MET A 193 -15.06 0.06 16.01
N GLY A 194 -14.35 0.09 17.15
CA GLY A 194 -14.36 -0.97 18.15
C GLY A 194 -13.32 -2.07 17.95
N GLY A 195 -12.46 -1.98 16.96
CA GLY A 195 -11.32 -2.89 16.78
C GLY A 195 -10.27 -2.70 17.87
N GLN A 196 -9.56 -3.77 18.21
CA GLN A 196 -8.53 -3.78 19.24
C GLN A 196 -7.16 -4.12 18.66
N ILE A 197 -6.12 -3.64 19.33
CA ILE A 197 -4.72 -3.98 19.02
C ILE A 197 -3.97 -4.32 20.29
N LYS A 198 -3.08 -5.33 20.19
CA LYS A 198 -2.08 -5.68 21.21
C LYS A 198 -0.71 -5.74 20.54
N CYS A 199 0.21 -4.92 21.04
CA CYS A 199 1.64 -4.92 20.73
C CYS A 199 2.42 -5.67 21.80
#